data_69b7a8a6394288a4e1ba7a191de7863e
#
_entry.id   69b7a8a6394288a4e1ba7a191de7863e
#
_cell.length_a   1.000
_cell.length_b   1.000
_cell.length_c   1.000
_cell.angle_alpha   90.00
_cell.angle_beta   90.00
_cell.angle_gamma   90.00
#
_symmetry.space_group_name_H-M   'P 1'
#
loop_
_entity.id
_entity.type
_entity.pdbx_description
1 polymer ?
#
loop_
_entity_poly.entity_id
_entity_poly.type
_entity_poly.pdbx_seq_one_letter_code
_entity_poly.pdbx_strand_id
1 'polypeptide(L)'
;TTTFLCPQSDAMIGWKRTKPSYEEEYKADAPMSDRSQYGHGYTFPCLFRIGNDGWVLVSETGVDSRYCGSRLSDVSEGNLYTVAFPMAEENNGNGTVAPAFALPGATPWRTITVGDHLKPIVETTVPWDVVSPLYETKHDYRFGRGTWSWILWQDGSINYDDQVRYIDFASAMGYEYALIDNWWDTRIGHQRMKSLVEYARDKGVELFLWYSSSGYWNDIEQGPVNRMDNAIIRKREMKWLQSLGVKGIKVDFFGGDKQETMPVSYTHLTLPTNREV
;
A
#
# COMPACT_ATOMS: atom_id res chain seq x y z
N THR A 1 -14.46 27.06 5.27
CA THR A 1 -13.50 26.00 4.90
C THR A 1 -14.20 24.67 4.90
N THR A 2 -13.97 23.90 3.86
CA THR A 2 -14.46 22.53 3.74
C THR A 2 -13.29 21.57 3.48
N THR A 3 -13.53 20.28 3.70
CA THR A 3 -12.49 19.26 3.67
C THR A 3 -12.78 18.19 2.62
N PHE A 4 -11.71 17.56 2.15
CA PHE A 4 -11.72 16.39 1.27
C PHE A 4 -10.77 15.38 1.90
N LEU A 5 -11.23 14.68 2.92
CA LEU A 5 -10.41 13.83 3.77
C LEU A 5 -10.83 12.36 3.65
N CYS A 6 -9.86 11.48 3.72
CA CYS A 6 -10.07 10.03 3.80
C CYS A 6 -9.95 9.60 5.27
N PRO A 7 -11.01 9.13 5.92
CA PRO A 7 -10.92 8.64 7.29
C PRO A 7 -10.00 7.43 7.38
N GLN A 8 -9.23 7.36 8.46
CA GLN A 8 -8.43 6.19 8.78
C GLN A 8 -9.33 4.96 8.92
N SER A 9 -8.98 3.90 8.22
CA SER A 9 -9.78 2.67 8.18
C SER A 9 -9.66 1.85 9.46
N ASP A 10 -10.75 1.21 9.87
CA ASP A 10 -10.77 0.19 10.92
C ASP A 10 -9.99 -1.08 10.56
N ALA A 11 -9.72 -1.31 9.28
CA ALA A 11 -8.92 -2.44 8.82
C ALA A 11 -7.51 -2.46 9.43
N MET A 12 -7.05 -1.33 9.96
CA MET A 12 -5.79 -1.23 10.68
C MET A 12 -5.86 -1.70 12.14
N ILE A 13 -7.07 -1.96 12.64
CA ILE A 13 -7.32 -2.34 14.03
C ILE A 13 -7.86 -3.76 14.07
N GLY A 14 -7.00 -4.74 14.26
CA GLY A 14 -7.38 -6.11 14.56
C GLY A 14 -8.23 -6.84 13.51
N TRP A 15 -8.31 -6.33 12.29
CA TRP A 15 -8.98 -6.98 11.14
C TRP A 15 -10.45 -7.31 11.29
N LYS A 16 -11.10 -6.87 12.35
CA LYS A 16 -12.55 -6.91 12.42
C LYS A 16 -13.10 -5.85 11.49
N ARG A 17 -13.64 -6.28 10.38
CA ARG A 17 -14.30 -5.39 9.45
C ARG A 17 -15.48 -4.70 10.11
N THR A 18 -15.42 -3.41 10.14
CA THR A 18 -16.56 -2.56 10.48
C THR A 18 -17.15 -1.90 9.23
N LYS A 19 -16.44 -1.99 8.10
CA LYS A 19 -16.90 -1.54 6.79
C LYS A 19 -17.20 -2.72 5.86
N PRO A 20 -18.22 -2.64 4.99
CA PRO A 20 -18.47 -3.65 3.96
C PRO A 20 -17.43 -3.65 2.82
N SER A 21 -16.64 -2.59 2.67
CA SER A 21 -15.60 -2.42 1.66
C SER A 21 -14.23 -2.18 2.28
N TYR A 22 -13.15 -2.62 1.63
CA TYR A 22 -11.76 -2.29 1.98
C TYR A 22 -11.30 -0.98 1.38
N GLU A 23 -12.05 -0.43 0.45
CA GLU A 23 -11.71 0.79 -0.23
C GLU A 23 -11.94 1.97 0.70
N GLU A 24 -11.01 2.89 0.66
CA GLU A 24 -11.09 4.12 1.41
C GLU A 24 -11.89 5.15 0.61
N GLU A 25 -12.75 5.88 1.31
CA GLU A 25 -13.63 6.84 0.69
C GLU A 25 -13.31 8.25 1.20
N TYR A 26 -12.95 9.13 0.26
CA TYR A 26 -12.84 10.54 0.57
C TYR A 26 -14.22 11.15 0.74
N LYS A 27 -14.43 11.84 1.86
CA LYS A 27 -15.64 12.62 2.07
C LYS A 27 -15.43 14.01 1.46
N ALA A 28 -16.09 14.24 0.33
CA ALA A 28 -15.96 15.48 -0.40
C ALA A 28 -16.76 16.62 0.26
N ASP A 29 -16.12 17.79 0.32
CA ASP A 29 -16.76 19.07 0.71
C ASP A 29 -17.41 19.07 2.09
N ALA A 30 -16.82 18.29 3.02
CA ALA A 30 -17.32 18.16 4.38
C ALA A 30 -16.99 19.41 5.24
N PRO A 31 -17.83 19.78 6.21
CA PRO A 31 -17.48 20.81 7.18
C PRO A 31 -16.21 20.46 7.96
N MET A 32 -15.40 21.45 8.31
CA MET A 32 -14.21 21.24 9.15
C MET A 32 -14.52 20.62 10.52
N SER A 33 -15.72 20.78 11.00
CA SER A 33 -16.19 20.23 12.28
C SER A 33 -16.55 18.75 12.22
N ASP A 34 -16.60 18.16 11.03
CA ASP A 34 -16.92 16.75 10.88
C ASP A 34 -15.83 15.88 11.51
N ARG A 35 -16.27 14.92 12.30
CA ARG A 35 -15.39 13.94 12.91
C ARG A 35 -15.16 12.76 11.98
N SER A 36 -14.00 12.17 12.09
CA SER A 36 -13.71 10.90 11.41
C SER A 36 -14.62 9.79 11.96
N GLN A 37 -15.00 8.86 11.09
CA GLN A 37 -16.01 7.84 11.39
C GLN A 37 -15.71 7.03 12.67
N TYR A 38 -14.43 6.82 12.97
CA TYR A 38 -13.99 6.01 14.12
C TYR A 38 -13.18 6.82 15.15
N GLY A 39 -13.08 8.13 14.98
CA GLY A 39 -12.26 8.97 15.85
C GLY A 39 -10.74 8.81 15.65
N HIS A 40 -10.32 8.09 14.60
CA HIS A 40 -8.91 7.77 14.37
C HIS A 40 -8.16 8.83 13.57
N GLY A 41 -8.88 9.84 13.06
CA GLY A 41 -8.32 10.86 12.21
C GLY A 41 -8.34 10.50 10.73
N TYR A 42 -7.42 11.10 9.98
CA TYR A 42 -7.44 11.07 8.51
C TYR A 42 -6.06 10.75 7.94
N THR A 43 -6.04 9.89 6.92
CA THR A 43 -4.80 9.53 6.22
C THR A 43 -4.29 10.68 5.37
N PHE A 44 -2.97 10.83 5.28
CA PHE A 44 -2.35 11.73 4.32
C PHE A 44 -2.45 11.18 2.88
N PRO A 45 -2.58 12.06 1.87
CA PRO A 45 -2.66 13.53 1.94
C PRO A 45 -4.05 14.04 2.35
N CYS A 46 -4.10 15.19 3.01
CA CYS A 46 -5.31 15.85 3.49
C CYS A 46 -5.53 17.16 2.74
N LEU A 47 -6.64 17.30 2.05
CA LEU A 47 -6.97 18.47 1.24
C LEU A 47 -8.07 19.31 1.90
N PHE A 48 -7.85 20.61 1.92
CA PHE A 48 -8.77 21.61 2.46
C PHE A 48 -9.09 22.66 1.40
N ARG A 49 -10.35 23.10 1.34
CA ARG A 49 -10.78 24.27 0.57
C ARG A 49 -11.11 25.42 1.49
N ILE A 50 -10.54 26.59 1.24
CA ILE A 50 -10.74 27.82 2.00
C ILE A 50 -11.53 28.80 1.15
N GLY A 51 -12.81 29.03 1.50
CA GLY A 51 -13.68 29.86 0.66
C GLY A 51 -13.83 29.29 -0.76
N ASN A 52 -13.80 30.18 -1.75
CA ASN A 52 -13.95 29.81 -3.16
C ASN A 52 -12.61 29.67 -3.90
N ASP A 53 -11.56 30.29 -3.39
CA ASP A 53 -10.33 30.53 -4.15
C ASP A 53 -9.06 30.03 -3.44
N GLY A 54 -9.20 29.28 -2.36
CA GLY A 54 -8.04 28.80 -1.60
C GLY A 54 -8.03 27.30 -1.42
N TRP A 55 -6.86 26.68 -1.61
CA TRP A 55 -6.64 25.25 -1.40
C TRP A 55 -5.38 25.00 -0.57
N VAL A 56 -5.45 24.06 0.33
CA VAL A 56 -4.32 23.66 1.17
C VAL A 56 -4.24 22.14 1.19
N LEU A 57 -3.08 21.61 0.79
CA LEU A 57 -2.75 20.20 0.90
C LEU A 57 -1.77 20.01 2.04
N VAL A 58 -2.11 19.17 3.00
CA VAL A 58 -1.22 18.73 4.07
C VAL A 58 -0.84 17.30 3.83
N SER A 59 0.46 17.00 3.87
CA SER A 59 0.96 15.66 3.61
C SER A 59 2.22 15.37 4.40
N GLU A 60 2.70 14.13 4.30
CA GLU A 60 3.94 13.65 4.87
C GLU A 60 4.81 13.05 3.77
N THR A 61 6.13 13.21 3.88
CA THR A 61 7.10 12.58 2.98
C THR A 61 8.39 12.25 3.72
N GLY A 62 9.16 11.31 3.15
CA GLY A 62 10.42 10.85 3.78
C GLY A 62 10.19 9.86 4.91
N VAL A 63 9.03 9.22 4.98
CA VAL A 63 8.79 8.07 5.86
C VAL A 63 9.59 6.89 5.34
N ASP A 64 10.27 6.19 6.23
CA ASP A 64 11.03 4.99 5.92
C ASP A 64 10.96 3.97 7.06
N SER A 65 11.68 2.86 6.93
CA SER A 65 11.69 1.77 7.92
C SER A 65 12.23 2.15 9.30
N ARG A 66 12.76 3.36 9.48
CA ARG A 66 13.38 3.83 10.73
C ARG A 66 12.41 4.60 11.62
N TYR A 67 11.20 4.88 11.15
CA TYR A 67 10.19 5.65 11.86
C TYR A 67 8.80 5.06 11.68
N CYS A 68 7.81 5.54 12.42
CA CYS A 68 6.40 5.19 12.21
C CYS A 68 5.75 6.07 11.15
N GLY A 69 4.63 5.63 10.59
CA GLY A 69 3.72 6.50 9.86
C GLY A 69 3.05 7.51 10.78
N SER A 70 2.51 8.57 10.20
CA SER A 70 1.65 9.49 10.91
C SER A 70 0.45 9.89 10.07
N ARG A 71 -0.51 10.57 10.67
CA ARG A 71 -1.74 11.00 10.04
C ARG A 71 -2.21 12.33 10.63
N LEU A 72 -3.26 12.91 10.07
CA LEU A 72 -3.95 14.03 10.68
C LEU A 72 -4.89 13.49 11.77
N SER A 73 -4.91 14.11 12.94
CA SER A 73 -5.82 13.73 14.02
C SER A 73 -7.29 13.89 13.62
N ASP A 74 -8.19 13.33 14.40
CA ASP A 74 -9.58 13.78 14.37
C ASP A 74 -9.67 15.27 14.76
N VAL A 75 -10.74 15.93 14.35
CA VAL A 75 -10.96 17.33 14.67
C VAL A 75 -11.19 17.52 16.17
N SER A 76 -10.54 18.49 16.75
CA SER A 76 -10.72 18.91 18.14
C SER A 76 -11.47 20.23 18.25
N GLU A 77 -11.66 20.71 19.49
CA GLU A 77 -12.30 21.98 19.76
C GLU A 77 -11.63 23.13 18.99
N GLY A 78 -12.41 24.03 18.44
CA GLY A 78 -11.95 25.13 17.60
C GLY A 78 -11.55 24.73 16.18
N ASN A 79 -11.98 23.57 15.71
CA ASN A 79 -11.64 23.02 14.40
C ASN A 79 -10.13 22.83 14.19
N LEU A 80 -9.43 22.41 15.23
CA LEU A 80 -8.00 22.16 15.18
C LEU A 80 -7.71 20.72 14.82
N TYR A 81 -6.65 20.55 14.01
CA TYR A 81 -6.06 19.27 13.68
C TYR A 81 -4.61 19.26 14.13
N THR A 82 -4.13 18.10 14.55
CA THR A 82 -2.73 17.87 14.93
C THR A 82 -2.17 16.66 14.20
N VAL A 83 -0.87 16.50 14.21
CA VAL A 83 -0.27 15.23 13.78
C VAL A 83 -0.60 14.16 14.81
N ALA A 84 -1.17 13.05 14.36
CA ALA A 84 -1.46 11.88 15.17
C ALA A 84 -0.52 10.73 14.81
N PHE A 85 -0.24 9.92 15.82
CA PHE A 85 0.64 8.75 15.75
C PHE A 85 -0.16 7.46 15.85
N PRO A 86 0.47 6.29 15.64
CA PRO A 86 -0.22 5.00 15.71
C PRO A 86 -0.98 4.80 17.02
N MET A 87 -2.06 4.06 16.95
CA MET A 87 -2.86 3.67 18.10
C MET A 87 -2.39 2.31 18.64
N ALA A 88 -2.72 2.07 19.92
CA ALA A 88 -2.33 0.83 20.61
C ALA A 88 -2.88 -0.42 19.91
N GLU A 89 -4.07 -0.31 19.34
CA GLU A 89 -4.81 -1.39 18.70
C GLU A 89 -4.27 -1.76 17.30
N GLU A 90 -3.57 -0.84 16.64
CA GLU A 90 -2.98 -1.14 15.34
C GLU A 90 -2.03 -2.33 15.41
N ASN A 91 -1.87 -3.04 14.29
CA ASN A 91 -1.03 -4.22 14.18
C ASN A 91 -1.42 -5.32 15.20
N ASN A 92 -2.73 -5.45 15.45
CA ASN A 92 -3.29 -6.39 16.43
C ASN A 92 -2.68 -6.25 17.85
N GLY A 93 -2.37 -5.01 18.23
CA GLY A 93 -1.74 -4.69 19.53
C GLY A 93 -0.22 -4.92 19.56
N ASN A 94 0.38 -5.45 18.51
CA ASN A 94 1.83 -5.66 18.46
C ASN A 94 2.57 -4.36 18.14
N GLY A 95 3.75 -4.19 18.74
CA GLY A 95 4.60 -3.03 18.53
C GLY A 95 4.28 -1.85 19.42
N THR A 96 5.03 -0.76 19.23
CA THR A 96 4.93 0.46 20.05
C THR A 96 4.22 1.59 19.31
N VAL A 97 3.45 2.39 20.07
CA VAL A 97 2.84 3.62 19.56
C VAL A 97 3.79 4.82 19.61
N ALA A 98 4.86 4.72 20.36
CA ALA A 98 5.86 5.77 20.48
C ALA A 98 6.95 5.57 19.43
N PRO A 99 7.05 6.47 18.42
CA PRO A 99 8.12 6.39 17.45
C PRO A 99 9.47 6.62 18.13
N ALA A 100 10.47 5.85 17.72
CA ALA A 100 11.82 5.95 18.26
C ALA A 100 12.86 5.88 17.13
N PHE A 101 13.90 6.71 17.23
CA PHE A 101 15.04 6.68 16.32
C PHE A 101 16.31 7.14 17.04
N ALA A 102 17.45 6.73 16.51
CA ALA A 102 18.74 7.10 17.08
C ALA A 102 19.09 8.57 16.81
N LEU A 103 19.71 9.21 17.77
CA LEU A 103 20.22 10.57 17.61
C LEU A 103 21.72 10.55 17.20
N PRO A 104 22.14 11.48 16.32
CA PRO A 104 21.35 12.52 15.66
C PRO A 104 20.42 11.92 14.59
N GLY A 105 19.22 12.47 14.44
CA GLY A 105 18.24 12.00 13.47
C GLY A 105 17.18 13.07 13.15
N ALA A 106 16.36 12.79 12.16
CA ALA A 106 15.27 13.64 11.73
C ALA A 106 13.97 12.83 11.63
N THR A 107 12.86 13.47 11.92
CA THR A 107 11.52 12.93 11.64
C THR A 107 11.20 13.08 10.15
N PRO A 108 10.19 12.37 9.64
CA PRO A 108 9.63 12.65 8.32
C PRO A 108 9.22 14.12 8.18
N TRP A 109 9.24 14.61 6.96
CA TRP A 109 8.77 15.94 6.63
C TRP A 109 7.24 16.00 6.64
N ARG A 110 6.69 17.10 7.18
CA ARG A 110 5.29 17.46 6.98
C ARG A 110 5.26 18.63 6.03
N THR A 111 4.50 18.48 4.95
CA THR A 111 4.45 19.44 3.86
C THR A 111 3.11 20.12 3.83
N ILE A 112 3.10 21.42 3.51
CA ILE A 112 1.92 22.22 3.30
C ILE A 112 2.06 22.88 1.94
N THR A 113 1.20 22.52 1.01
CA THR A 113 1.12 23.13 -0.32
C THR A 113 -0.12 24.01 -0.37
N VAL A 114 0.01 25.24 -0.81
CA VAL A 114 -1.05 26.23 -0.87
C VAL A 114 -1.24 26.68 -2.31
N GLY A 115 -2.49 26.80 -2.74
CA GLY A 115 -2.85 27.28 -4.07
C GLY A 115 -4.15 28.10 -4.05
N ASP A 116 -4.27 29.01 -5.01
CA ASP A 116 -5.49 29.74 -5.29
C ASP A 116 -6.49 28.91 -6.12
N HIS A 117 -6.02 27.80 -6.69
CA HIS A 117 -6.80 26.82 -7.43
C HIS A 117 -6.14 25.42 -7.31
N LEU A 118 -6.74 24.38 -7.88
CA LEU A 118 -6.26 23.01 -7.72
C LEU A 118 -4.98 22.69 -8.48
N LYS A 119 -4.62 23.41 -9.53
CA LYS A 119 -3.45 23.09 -10.35
C LYS A 119 -2.14 23.09 -9.54
N PRO A 120 -1.79 24.11 -8.71
CA PRO A 120 -0.61 24.04 -7.86
C PRO A 120 -0.60 22.87 -6.88
N ILE A 121 -1.78 22.41 -6.47
CA ILE A 121 -1.91 21.26 -5.57
C ILE A 121 -1.59 19.95 -6.32
N VAL A 122 -2.14 19.79 -7.53
CA VAL A 122 -1.93 18.57 -8.34
C VAL A 122 -0.52 18.49 -8.90
N GLU A 123 0.06 19.63 -9.26
CA GLU A 123 1.41 19.71 -9.85
C GLU A 123 2.54 19.87 -8.82
N THR A 124 2.22 19.84 -7.51
CA THR A 124 3.25 20.03 -6.47
C THR A 124 4.34 18.97 -6.53
N THR A 125 5.58 19.39 -6.49
CA THR A 125 6.75 18.51 -6.41
C THR A 125 7.39 18.49 -5.02
N VAL A 126 6.87 19.29 -4.09
CA VAL A 126 7.41 19.45 -2.72
C VAL A 126 7.74 18.12 -2.03
N PRO A 127 6.89 17.07 -2.11
CA PRO A 127 7.22 15.80 -1.46
C PRO A 127 8.51 15.15 -1.99
N TRP A 128 8.89 15.42 -3.22
CA TRP A 128 10.11 14.88 -3.84
C TRP A 128 11.28 15.87 -3.73
N ASP A 129 11.01 17.16 -3.67
CA ASP A 129 12.06 18.19 -3.62
C ASP A 129 12.81 18.21 -2.27
N VAL A 130 12.12 17.84 -1.19
CA VAL A 130 12.68 17.88 0.18
C VAL A 130 13.32 16.56 0.62
N VAL A 131 13.16 15.49 -0.16
CA VAL A 131 13.67 14.16 0.18
C VAL A 131 14.39 13.55 -1.00
N SER A 132 15.63 13.13 -0.78
CA SER A 132 16.35 12.33 -1.77
C SER A 132 15.73 10.93 -1.88
N PRO A 133 15.68 10.33 -3.08
CA PRO A 133 15.26 8.95 -3.24
C PRO A 133 16.10 8.02 -2.35
N LEU A 134 15.44 7.15 -1.61
CA LEU A 134 16.13 6.14 -0.79
C LEU A 134 16.88 5.12 -1.66
N TYR A 135 16.40 4.93 -2.87
CA TYR A 135 16.94 3.94 -3.82
C TYR A 135 16.93 4.50 -5.21
N GLU A 136 18.02 4.28 -5.90
CA GLU A 136 18.09 4.53 -7.34
C GLU A 136 17.84 3.21 -8.06
N THR A 137 16.88 3.22 -8.97
CA THR A 137 16.65 2.06 -9.82
C THR A 137 17.79 1.93 -10.84
N LYS A 138 18.31 0.71 -10.98
CA LYS A 138 19.28 0.35 -12.03
C LYS A 138 18.63 -0.34 -13.24
N HIS A 139 17.31 -0.41 -13.22
CA HIS A 139 16.52 -1.10 -14.24
C HIS A 139 15.45 -0.18 -14.81
N ASP A 140 15.26 -0.29 -16.10
CA ASP A 140 14.09 0.30 -16.75
C ASP A 140 12.88 -0.59 -16.48
N TYR A 141 11.95 -0.08 -15.67
CA TYR A 141 10.68 -0.74 -15.44
C TYR A 141 9.73 -0.45 -16.59
N ARG A 142 9.15 -1.50 -17.16
CA ARG A 142 8.13 -1.36 -18.18
C ARG A 142 6.78 -1.11 -17.52
N PHE A 143 6.21 0.04 -17.78
CA PHE A 143 4.82 0.33 -17.43
C PHE A 143 3.89 -0.38 -18.41
N GLY A 144 2.73 -0.82 -17.94
CA GLY A 144 1.80 -1.54 -18.79
C GLY A 144 0.43 -1.71 -18.15
N ARG A 145 -0.45 -2.32 -18.92
CA ARG A 145 -1.81 -2.67 -18.49
C ARG A 145 -1.85 -4.13 -18.08
N GLY A 146 -2.74 -4.45 -17.16
CA GLY A 146 -2.88 -5.82 -16.70
C GLY A 146 -4.33 -6.25 -16.55
N THR A 147 -4.55 -7.55 -16.62
CA THR A 147 -5.81 -8.16 -16.21
C THR A 147 -5.75 -8.55 -14.74
N TRP A 148 -6.89 -8.51 -14.09
CA TRP A 148 -7.04 -8.88 -12.68
C TRP A 148 -8.41 -9.54 -12.47
N SER A 149 -8.42 -10.86 -12.35
CA SER A 149 -9.66 -11.65 -12.28
C SER A 149 -10.47 -11.34 -11.02
N TRP A 150 -9.79 -11.09 -9.92
CA TRP A 150 -10.43 -10.87 -8.61
C TRP A 150 -11.38 -9.67 -8.62
N ILE A 151 -11.09 -8.61 -9.38
CA ILE A 151 -11.94 -7.40 -9.41
C ILE A 151 -13.36 -7.70 -9.91
N LEU A 152 -13.52 -8.71 -10.77
CA LEU A 152 -14.81 -9.09 -11.34
C LEU A 152 -15.38 -10.38 -10.72
N TRP A 153 -14.54 -11.39 -10.50
CA TRP A 153 -14.99 -12.73 -10.13
C TRP A 153 -14.61 -13.12 -8.69
N GLN A 154 -13.95 -12.22 -7.97
CA GLN A 154 -13.54 -12.38 -6.58
C GLN A 154 -12.70 -13.65 -6.35
N ASP A 155 -12.64 -14.12 -5.11
CA ASP A 155 -11.81 -15.26 -4.69
C ASP A 155 -12.08 -16.56 -5.46
N GLY A 156 -13.27 -16.73 -6.00
CA GLY A 156 -13.63 -17.89 -6.80
C GLY A 156 -12.81 -18.05 -8.08
N SER A 157 -12.31 -16.94 -8.61
CA SER A 157 -11.49 -16.91 -9.82
C SER A 157 -10.03 -17.35 -9.60
N ILE A 158 -9.59 -17.49 -8.36
CA ILE A 158 -8.21 -17.86 -8.08
C ILE A 158 -8.06 -19.38 -8.18
N ASN A 159 -8.07 -19.85 -9.38
CA ASN A 159 -7.83 -21.24 -9.79
C ASN A 159 -7.09 -21.23 -11.13
N TYR A 160 -6.46 -22.34 -11.46
CA TYR A 160 -5.60 -22.44 -12.63
C TYR A 160 -6.31 -22.07 -13.95
N ASP A 161 -7.51 -22.63 -14.15
CA ASP A 161 -8.23 -22.54 -15.42
C ASP A 161 -8.73 -21.11 -15.70
N ASP A 162 -9.23 -20.43 -14.67
CA ASP A 162 -9.64 -19.03 -14.79
C ASP A 162 -8.42 -18.10 -14.97
N GLN A 163 -7.30 -18.39 -14.34
CA GLN A 163 -6.09 -17.61 -14.59
C GLN A 163 -5.58 -17.78 -16.02
N VAL A 164 -5.66 -18.98 -16.60
CA VAL A 164 -5.38 -19.19 -18.03
C VAL A 164 -6.27 -18.30 -18.92
N ARG A 165 -7.57 -18.22 -18.61
CA ARG A 165 -8.52 -17.34 -19.36
C ARG A 165 -8.12 -15.86 -19.28
N TYR A 166 -7.71 -15.39 -18.08
CA TYR A 166 -7.30 -14.00 -17.91
C TYR A 166 -5.95 -13.70 -18.54
N ILE A 167 -5.03 -14.65 -18.60
CA ILE A 167 -3.79 -14.55 -19.37
C ILE A 167 -4.09 -14.48 -20.87
N ASP A 168 -4.96 -15.36 -21.39
CA ASP A 168 -5.40 -15.31 -22.78
C ASP A 168 -6.09 -13.98 -23.13
N PHE A 169 -6.91 -13.47 -22.22
CA PHE A 169 -7.56 -12.18 -22.37
C PHE A 169 -6.52 -11.03 -22.39
N ALA A 170 -5.55 -11.02 -21.47
CA ALA A 170 -4.47 -10.06 -21.48
C ALA A 170 -3.70 -10.08 -22.81
N SER A 171 -3.33 -11.27 -23.29
CA SER A 171 -2.64 -11.46 -24.55
C SER A 171 -3.46 -10.94 -25.74
N ALA A 172 -4.74 -11.30 -25.82
CA ALA A 172 -5.64 -10.86 -26.89
C ALA A 172 -5.84 -9.33 -26.91
N MET A 173 -5.83 -8.69 -25.75
CA MET A 173 -5.95 -7.23 -25.61
C MET A 173 -4.59 -6.50 -25.80
N GLY A 174 -3.50 -7.22 -25.97
CA GLY A 174 -2.16 -6.64 -26.01
C GLY A 174 -1.75 -6.01 -24.69
N TYR A 175 -2.21 -6.55 -23.56
CA TYR A 175 -1.80 -6.13 -22.22
C TYR A 175 -0.52 -6.84 -21.81
N GLU A 176 0.30 -6.13 -21.06
CA GLU A 176 1.63 -6.58 -20.68
C GLU A 176 1.60 -7.54 -19.49
N TYR A 177 0.58 -7.43 -18.63
CA TYR A 177 0.57 -8.10 -17.33
C TYR A 177 -0.75 -8.82 -17.02
N ALA A 178 -0.66 -9.80 -16.11
CA ALA A 178 -1.82 -10.34 -15.40
C ALA A 178 -1.47 -10.48 -13.91
N LEU A 179 -2.38 -10.04 -13.04
CA LEU A 179 -2.26 -10.19 -11.60
C LEU A 179 -3.06 -11.39 -11.12
N ILE A 180 -2.37 -12.31 -10.46
CA ILE A 180 -2.97 -13.43 -9.74
C ILE A 180 -3.06 -13.04 -8.27
N ASP A 181 -4.29 -12.94 -7.77
CA ASP A 181 -4.60 -12.42 -6.45
C ASP A 181 -4.45 -13.49 -5.34
N ASN A 182 -4.93 -13.24 -4.15
CA ASN A 182 -4.83 -14.05 -2.94
C ASN A 182 -5.13 -15.55 -3.15
N TRP A 183 -4.82 -16.41 -2.19
CA TRP A 183 -5.08 -17.86 -2.23
C TRP A 183 -4.36 -18.66 -3.33
N TRP A 184 -3.51 -18.05 -4.15
CA TRP A 184 -2.83 -18.78 -5.23
C TRP A 184 -1.93 -19.89 -4.71
N ASP A 185 -1.36 -19.74 -3.51
CA ASP A 185 -0.47 -20.71 -2.88
C ASP A 185 -1.19 -22.01 -2.50
N THR A 186 -2.46 -21.92 -2.09
CA THR A 186 -3.28 -23.07 -1.69
C THR A 186 -4.13 -23.62 -2.81
N ARG A 187 -4.68 -22.76 -3.68
CA ARG A 187 -5.64 -23.18 -4.73
C ARG A 187 -4.95 -23.56 -6.05
N ILE A 188 -3.84 -22.91 -6.38
CA ILE A 188 -3.04 -23.25 -7.56
C ILE A 188 -1.81 -24.05 -7.14
N GLY A 189 -1.10 -23.58 -6.11
CA GLY A 189 0.10 -24.20 -5.58
C GLY A 189 1.37 -23.88 -6.38
N HIS A 190 2.50 -23.98 -5.72
CA HIS A 190 3.80 -23.57 -6.26
C HIS A 190 4.21 -24.28 -7.55
N GLN A 191 3.90 -25.58 -7.67
CA GLN A 191 4.26 -26.34 -8.87
C GLN A 191 3.44 -25.91 -10.09
N ARG A 192 2.13 -25.78 -9.95
CA ARG A 192 1.26 -25.34 -11.04
C ARG A 192 1.47 -23.86 -11.36
N MET A 193 1.88 -23.05 -10.37
CA MET A 193 2.25 -21.65 -10.61
C MET A 193 3.42 -21.54 -11.57
N LYS A 194 4.43 -22.42 -11.47
CA LYS A 194 5.52 -22.46 -12.44
C LYS A 194 4.99 -22.67 -13.87
N SER A 195 4.11 -23.64 -14.06
CA SER A 195 3.51 -23.90 -15.38
C SER A 195 2.68 -22.71 -15.87
N LEU A 196 2.01 -21.98 -14.97
CA LEU A 196 1.23 -20.80 -15.33
C LEU A 196 2.12 -19.63 -15.75
N VAL A 197 3.27 -19.44 -15.10
CA VAL A 197 4.27 -18.43 -15.50
C VAL A 197 4.85 -18.76 -16.87
N GLU A 198 5.17 -20.03 -17.14
CA GLU A 198 5.64 -20.48 -18.44
C GLU A 198 4.58 -20.23 -19.53
N TYR A 199 3.34 -20.60 -19.26
CA TYR A 199 2.21 -20.34 -20.16
C TYR A 199 2.02 -18.84 -20.46
N ALA A 200 2.03 -18.00 -19.45
CA ALA A 200 1.89 -16.55 -19.62
C ALA A 200 3.01 -15.97 -20.49
N ARG A 201 4.25 -16.39 -20.22
CA ARG A 201 5.41 -15.99 -21.03
C ARG A 201 5.25 -16.37 -22.51
N ASP A 202 4.78 -17.59 -22.80
CA ASP A 202 4.54 -18.06 -24.18
C ASP A 202 3.43 -17.26 -24.88
N LYS A 203 2.52 -16.65 -24.10
CA LYS A 203 1.48 -15.71 -24.57
C LYS A 203 1.95 -14.24 -24.63
N GLY A 204 3.19 -13.96 -24.25
CA GLY A 204 3.72 -12.60 -24.20
C GLY A 204 3.20 -11.75 -23.00
N VAL A 205 2.68 -12.41 -21.96
CA VAL A 205 2.15 -11.79 -20.75
C VAL A 205 3.06 -12.09 -19.57
N GLU A 206 3.34 -11.10 -18.75
CA GLU A 206 4.13 -11.24 -17.54
C GLU A 206 3.23 -11.28 -16.30
N LEU A 207 3.58 -12.04 -15.27
CA LEU A 207 2.74 -12.22 -14.10
C LEU A 207 3.19 -11.38 -12.90
N PHE A 208 2.19 -10.89 -12.16
CA PHE A 208 2.30 -10.35 -10.81
C PHE A 208 1.56 -11.29 -9.86
N LEU A 209 2.12 -11.50 -8.67
CA LEU A 209 1.51 -12.32 -7.63
C LEU A 209 1.19 -11.51 -6.39
N TRP A 210 0.08 -11.84 -5.76
CA TRP A 210 -0.38 -11.22 -4.54
C TRP A 210 0.26 -11.85 -3.30
N TYR A 211 0.53 -11.03 -2.30
CA TYR A 211 1.01 -11.44 -0.97
C TYR A 211 0.35 -10.62 0.13
N SER A 212 0.07 -11.27 1.27
CA SER A 212 -0.20 -10.54 2.51
C SER A 212 1.09 -10.01 3.11
N SER A 213 1.08 -8.76 3.58
CA SER A 213 2.19 -8.21 4.37
C SER A 213 2.24 -8.80 5.78
N SER A 214 1.16 -9.43 6.21
CA SER A 214 0.90 -9.87 7.57
C SER A 214 1.71 -11.08 7.99
N GLY A 215 2.12 -11.08 9.26
CA GLY A 215 2.76 -12.20 9.94
C GLY A 215 1.78 -13.04 10.76
N TYR A 216 2.33 -13.93 11.58
CA TYR A 216 1.60 -14.89 12.42
C TYR A 216 0.65 -14.25 13.45
N TRP A 217 0.86 -12.98 13.76
CA TRP A 217 0.05 -12.19 14.68
C TRP A 217 -1.27 -11.70 14.09
N ASN A 218 -1.48 -11.94 12.82
CA ASN A 218 -2.64 -11.48 12.07
C ASN A 218 -3.53 -12.68 11.70
N ASP A 219 -4.80 -12.57 11.94
CA ASP A 219 -5.83 -13.59 11.70
C ASP A 219 -6.45 -13.54 10.30
N ILE A 220 -5.82 -12.83 9.36
CA ILE A 220 -6.21 -12.87 7.95
C ILE A 220 -6.00 -14.26 7.39
N GLU A 221 -7.05 -14.78 6.77
CA GLU A 221 -7.02 -16.08 6.11
C GLU A 221 -6.39 -16.05 4.72
N GLN A 222 -6.42 -14.90 4.04
CA GLN A 222 -5.94 -14.75 2.67
C GLN A 222 -4.42 -14.93 2.59
N GLY A 223 -4.01 -15.98 1.90
CA GLY A 223 -2.61 -16.34 1.66
C GLY A 223 -2.08 -15.85 0.31
N PRO A 224 -0.75 -15.88 0.13
CA PRO A 224 0.27 -16.32 1.09
C PRO A 224 0.48 -15.38 2.28
N VAL A 225 0.44 -15.92 3.48
CA VAL A 225 0.75 -15.23 4.74
C VAL A 225 2.13 -15.67 5.27
N ASN A 226 2.70 -14.94 6.22
CA ASN A 226 3.99 -15.26 6.86
C ASN A 226 5.16 -15.36 5.85
N ARG A 227 5.10 -14.59 4.76
CA ARG A 227 6.13 -14.54 3.73
C ARG A 227 6.85 -13.20 3.69
N MET A 228 6.14 -12.12 4.04
CA MET A 228 6.62 -10.76 3.86
C MET A 228 7.10 -10.12 5.16
N ASP A 229 6.57 -10.51 6.31
CA ASP A 229 6.89 -9.98 7.63
C ASP A 229 8.35 -10.29 8.07
N ASN A 230 8.89 -11.43 7.73
CA ASN A 230 10.25 -11.85 8.07
C ASN A 230 11.23 -11.62 6.92
N ALA A 231 12.29 -10.86 7.15
CA ALA A 231 13.27 -10.48 6.13
C ALA A 231 13.96 -11.67 5.46
N ILE A 232 14.27 -12.74 6.20
CA ILE A 232 14.94 -13.93 5.66
C ILE A 232 13.99 -14.72 4.76
N ILE A 233 12.76 -14.92 5.23
CA ILE A 233 11.72 -15.63 4.47
C ILE A 233 11.40 -14.82 3.21
N ARG A 234 11.17 -13.51 3.34
CA ARG A 234 10.92 -12.60 2.25
C ARG A 234 12.00 -12.65 1.17
N LYS A 235 13.29 -12.58 1.58
CA LYS A 235 14.41 -12.67 0.63
C LYS A 235 14.41 -14.01 -0.13
N ARG A 236 14.07 -15.11 0.52
CA ARG A 236 13.96 -16.43 -0.10
C ARG A 236 12.81 -16.49 -1.10
N GLU A 237 11.67 -15.94 -0.73
CA GLU A 237 10.49 -15.87 -1.56
C GLU A 237 10.75 -15.02 -2.83
N MET A 238 11.35 -13.85 -2.68
CA MET A 238 11.69 -12.99 -3.81
C MET A 238 12.68 -13.67 -4.79
N LYS A 239 13.66 -14.39 -4.27
CA LYS A 239 14.57 -15.18 -5.12
C LYS A 239 13.84 -16.28 -5.91
N TRP A 240 12.87 -16.93 -5.27
CA TRP A 240 12.07 -17.95 -5.93
C TRP A 240 11.21 -17.32 -7.04
N LEU A 241 10.50 -16.22 -6.78
CA LEU A 241 9.72 -15.49 -7.77
C LEU A 241 10.58 -15.06 -8.97
N GLN A 242 11.75 -14.51 -8.70
CA GLN A 242 12.71 -14.11 -9.71
C GLN A 242 13.15 -15.31 -10.58
N SER A 243 13.41 -16.47 -9.95
CA SER A 243 13.81 -17.69 -10.68
C SER A 243 12.73 -18.22 -11.62
N LEU A 244 11.46 -17.96 -11.33
CA LEU A 244 10.33 -18.29 -12.19
C LEU A 244 10.14 -17.29 -13.33
N GLY A 245 10.60 -16.05 -13.16
CA GLY A 245 10.37 -14.96 -14.11
C GLY A 245 9.15 -14.11 -13.78
N VAL A 246 8.61 -14.20 -12.56
CA VAL A 246 7.57 -13.29 -12.06
C VAL A 246 8.14 -11.87 -11.99
N LYS A 247 7.38 -10.87 -12.45
CA LYS A 247 7.87 -9.51 -12.65
C LYS A 247 7.50 -8.53 -11.55
N GLY A 248 6.51 -8.84 -10.78
CA GLY A 248 6.09 -7.96 -9.70
C GLY A 248 5.22 -8.67 -8.67
N ILE A 249 4.96 -7.96 -7.59
CA ILE A 249 4.07 -8.40 -6.53
C ILE A 249 3.08 -7.30 -6.18
N LYS A 250 1.87 -7.70 -5.78
CA LYS A 250 0.93 -6.88 -5.03
C LYS A 250 1.06 -7.28 -3.57
N VAL A 251 1.34 -6.33 -2.69
CA VAL A 251 1.41 -6.58 -1.25
C VAL A 251 0.25 -5.86 -0.58
N ASP A 252 -0.50 -6.57 0.22
CA ASP A 252 -1.76 -6.11 0.79
C ASP A 252 -1.80 -6.33 2.31
N PHE A 253 -2.85 -5.84 2.97
CA PHE A 253 -3.13 -6.04 4.40
C PHE A 253 -2.02 -5.56 5.35
N PHE A 254 -1.54 -4.33 5.16
CA PHE A 254 -0.61 -3.71 6.10
C PHE A 254 -1.27 -3.51 7.46
N GLY A 255 -0.53 -3.82 8.52
CA GLY A 255 -1.02 -3.81 9.90
C GLY A 255 -1.12 -2.44 10.57
N GLY A 256 -0.99 -1.36 9.82
CA GLY A 256 -1.06 0.02 10.33
C GLY A 256 0.27 0.76 10.23
N ASP A 257 0.34 1.87 10.96
CA ASP A 257 1.43 2.85 10.88
C ASP A 257 2.52 2.68 11.95
N LYS A 258 2.42 1.66 12.80
CA LYS A 258 3.44 1.40 13.82
C LYS A 258 4.82 1.17 13.21
N GLN A 259 5.86 1.55 13.92
CA GLN A 259 7.23 1.45 13.43
C GLN A 259 7.61 0.02 13.01
N GLU A 260 7.06 -0.99 13.68
CA GLU A 260 7.32 -2.41 13.37
C GLU A 260 6.74 -2.86 12.03
N THR A 261 5.74 -2.16 11.50
CA THR A 261 5.16 -2.48 10.18
C THR A 261 5.92 -1.81 9.03
N MET A 262 6.62 -0.71 9.29
CA MET A 262 7.32 0.05 8.25
C MET A 262 8.41 -0.74 7.51
N PRO A 263 9.24 -1.60 8.16
CA PRO A 263 10.22 -2.41 7.45
C PRO A 263 9.62 -3.32 6.37
N VAL A 264 8.40 -3.80 6.57
CA VAL A 264 7.69 -4.61 5.56
C VAL A 264 7.36 -3.75 4.35
N SER A 265 6.73 -2.59 4.58
CA SER A 265 6.32 -1.66 3.53
C SER A 265 7.51 -1.19 2.68
N TYR A 266 8.59 -0.77 3.31
CA TYR A 266 9.73 -0.17 2.61
C TYR A 266 10.71 -1.19 2.04
N THR A 267 10.85 -2.37 2.62
CA THR A 267 11.75 -3.40 2.10
C THR A 267 11.20 -4.04 0.82
N HIS A 268 9.89 -4.08 0.64
CA HIS A 268 9.28 -4.63 -0.57
C HIS A 268 9.55 -3.78 -1.81
N LEU A 269 9.50 -2.47 -1.64
CA LEU A 269 9.75 -1.50 -2.71
C LEU A 269 11.22 -1.49 -3.16
N THR A 270 12.11 -2.11 -2.39
CA THR A 270 13.55 -1.90 -2.49
C THR A 270 14.38 -3.15 -2.67
N LEU A 271 13.74 -4.30 -2.86
CA LEU A 271 14.48 -5.49 -3.19
C LEU A 271 15.12 -5.34 -4.57
N PRO A 272 16.45 -5.25 -4.63
CA PRO A 272 17.13 -5.15 -5.92
C PRO A 272 16.82 -6.42 -6.71
N THR A 273 16.39 -6.26 -7.91
CA THR A 273 16.16 -7.34 -8.86
C THR A 273 17.47 -7.98 -9.31
N ASN A 274 18.62 -7.45 -8.88
CA ASN A 274 19.91 -8.06 -9.13
C ASN A 274 20.96 -7.65 -8.10
N ARG A 275 21.61 -8.67 -7.54
CA ARG A 275 22.92 -8.69 -6.88
C ARG A 275 22.98 -7.92 -5.56
N GLU A 276 23.48 -8.49 -4.70
CA GLU A 276 24.62 -9.10 -4.10
C GLU A 276 24.35 -9.33 -2.62
N VAL A 277 24.46 -10.41 -2.13
CA VAL A 277 25.57 -11.13 -1.54
C VAL A 277 25.16 -12.58 -1.47
#